data_a248fff58495a546a3a2e38a698a6e45
#
_entry.id   a248fff58495a546a3a2e38a698a6e45
#
_cell.length_a   1.000
_cell.length_b   1.000
_cell.length_c   1.000
_cell.angle_alpha   90.00
_cell.angle_beta   90.00
_cell.angle_gamma   90.00
#
_symmetry.space_group_name_H-M   'P 1'
#
loop_
_entity.id
_entity.type
_entity.pdbx_description
1 polymer ?
#
loop_
_entity_poly.entity_id
_entity_poly.type
_entity_poly.pdbx_seq_one_letter_code
_entity_poly.pdbx_strand_id
1 'polypeptide(L)'
;MKTLRHIQFCLFALLAGAAFTACNEEDPIDPNADIPGLGGEKTVQTETDRWLYENYVVPFNIDVEYKWDATDMMPSIDKQLVPVDEELVIPFMQVMYDVWFSPYEQTAGLDFVKEITPKKVVLVGSPEYEFGAIKLGQAEGGRKTLLLNVNGFDPSDAANVKEFLHTIEHEFAHILHQTVLFDKNYEKISAGNYLPSGWTSVSDSEARQLGFITPYAMSGKDEDFVEMISMIMVYGREWYEETVLTEAGTTGAALLQQKEQIVIDYLKNTWGIEFYDTAGEKGLVTCVQEAIAQVVADNQ
;
A
#
# COMPACT_ATOMS: atom_id res chain seq x y z
N MET A 1 -48.41 -64.21 0.15
CA MET A 1 -47.11 -63.69 -0.25
C MET A 1 -47.20 -62.68 -1.44
N LYS A 2 -48.09 -62.88 -2.41
CA LYS A 2 -48.19 -61.91 -3.55
C LYS A 2 -48.77 -60.56 -3.15
N THR A 3 -49.76 -60.49 -2.28
CA THR A 3 -50.42 -59.26 -1.79
C THR A 3 -49.45 -58.36 -1.01
N LEU A 4 -48.54 -58.92 -0.21
CA LEU A 4 -47.58 -58.17 0.59
C LEU A 4 -46.54 -57.45 -0.28
N ARG A 5 -46.14 -58.09 -1.38
CA ARG A 5 -45.18 -57.50 -2.38
C ARG A 5 -45.80 -56.32 -3.14
N HIS A 6 -47.11 -56.39 -3.41
CA HIS A 6 -47.79 -55.27 -4.08
C HIS A 6 -47.96 -54.07 -3.15
N ILE A 7 -48.22 -54.28 -1.86
CA ILE A 7 -48.30 -53.22 -0.87
C ILE A 7 -46.94 -52.55 -0.65
N GLN A 8 -45.86 -53.34 -0.59
CA GLN A 8 -44.50 -52.81 -0.51
C GLN A 8 -44.09 -52.00 -1.75
N PHE A 9 -44.48 -52.45 -2.94
CA PHE A 9 -44.20 -51.73 -4.19
C PHE A 9 -45.00 -50.43 -4.28
N CYS A 10 -46.26 -50.40 -3.86
CA CYS A 10 -47.07 -49.17 -3.79
C CYS A 10 -46.56 -48.18 -2.74
N LEU A 11 -46.08 -48.66 -1.58
CA LEU A 11 -45.43 -47.79 -0.58
C LEU A 11 -44.13 -47.19 -1.09
N PHE A 12 -43.31 -47.96 -1.80
CA PHE A 12 -42.06 -47.47 -2.38
C PHE A 12 -42.30 -46.47 -3.50
N ALA A 13 -43.32 -46.68 -4.32
CA ALA A 13 -43.71 -45.75 -5.39
C ALA A 13 -44.27 -44.42 -4.81
N LEU A 14 -45.01 -44.46 -3.70
CA LEU A 14 -45.51 -43.29 -2.99
C LEU A 14 -44.37 -42.49 -2.33
N LEU A 15 -43.40 -43.18 -1.70
CA LEU A 15 -42.21 -42.54 -1.12
C LEU A 15 -41.28 -41.93 -2.21
N ALA A 16 -41.15 -42.61 -3.34
CA ALA A 16 -40.38 -42.07 -4.47
C ALA A 16 -41.07 -40.84 -5.11
N GLY A 17 -42.40 -40.84 -5.20
CA GLY A 17 -43.17 -39.70 -5.68
C GLY A 17 -43.09 -38.47 -4.78
N ALA A 18 -43.01 -38.65 -3.48
CA ALA A 18 -42.86 -37.57 -2.52
C ALA A 18 -41.45 -36.93 -2.55
N ALA A 19 -40.42 -37.67 -2.99
CA ALA A 19 -39.06 -37.12 -3.10
C ALA A 19 -38.87 -36.18 -4.30
N PHE A 20 -39.74 -36.22 -5.30
CA PHE A 20 -39.66 -35.34 -6.47
C PHE A 20 -40.44 -34.03 -6.33
N THR A 21 -41.24 -33.86 -5.27
CA THR A 21 -41.97 -32.60 -4.99
C THR A 21 -41.22 -31.67 -4.04
N ALA A 22 -40.02 -32.03 -3.62
CA ALA A 22 -39.18 -31.21 -2.72
C ALA A 22 -38.32 -30.16 -3.45
N CYS A 23 -38.39 -30.07 -4.78
CA CYS A 23 -37.91 -28.87 -5.48
C CYS A 23 -39.04 -27.83 -5.43
N ASN A 24 -39.08 -27.05 -4.36
CA ASN A 24 -39.77 -25.77 -4.44
C ASN A 24 -39.10 -24.97 -5.56
N GLU A 25 -39.91 -24.46 -6.49
CA GLU A 25 -39.45 -23.36 -7.33
C GLU A 25 -38.99 -22.27 -6.36
N GLU A 26 -37.69 -22.04 -6.32
CA GLU A 26 -37.15 -20.86 -5.62
C GLU A 26 -37.80 -19.67 -6.29
N ASP A 27 -38.38 -18.78 -5.50
CA ASP A 27 -38.87 -17.52 -6.01
C ASP A 27 -37.73 -16.85 -6.78
N PRO A 28 -38.01 -16.27 -7.96
CA PRO A 28 -36.98 -15.59 -8.73
C PRO A 28 -36.33 -14.54 -7.86
N ILE A 29 -34.99 -14.63 -7.73
CA ILE A 29 -34.20 -13.66 -6.96
C ILE A 29 -34.45 -12.28 -7.61
N ASP A 30 -35.04 -11.37 -6.83
CA ASP A 30 -35.14 -9.98 -7.27
C ASP A 30 -33.72 -9.41 -7.36
N PRO A 31 -33.25 -9.05 -8.57
CA PRO A 31 -31.90 -8.48 -8.72
C PRO A 31 -31.72 -7.12 -8.01
N ASN A 32 -32.82 -6.53 -7.54
CA ASN A 32 -32.82 -5.27 -6.79
C ASN A 32 -33.19 -5.49 -5.29
N ALA A 33 -33.27 -6.74 -4.82
CA ALA A 33 -33.55 -7.00 -3.42
C ALA A 33 -32.41 -6.47 -2.57
N ASP A 34 -32.73 -5.59 -1.62
CA ASP A 34 -31.80 -5.18 -0.57
C ASP A 34 -31.61 -6.35 0.38
N ILE A 35 -30.48 -7.04 0.29
CA ILE A 35 -30.13 -8.14 1.20
C ILE A 35 -29.22 -7.57 2.28
N PRO A 36 -29.70 -7.39 3.52
CA PRO A 36 -28.89 -6.87 4.62
C PRO A 36 -27.62 -7.71 4.80
N GLY A 37 -26.44 -7.09 4.83
CA GLY A 37 -25.15 -7.74 5.05
C GLY A 37 -24.47 -8.36 3.81
N LEU A 38 -25.06 -8.24 2.62
CA LEU A 38 -24.44 -8.68 1.35
C LEU A 38 -24.06 -7.50 0.44
N GLY A 39 -23.44 -6.49 0.99
CA GLY A 39 -22.91 -5.36 0.24
C GLY A 39 -23.99 -4.64 -0.59
N GLY A 40 -24.42 -3.50 -0.17
CA GLY A 40 -25.48 -2.74 -0.79
C GLY A 40 -26.30 -1.94 0.20
N GLU A 41 -25.96 -1.99 1.47
CA GLU A 41 -26.48 -1.02 2.41
C GLU A 41 -26.05 0.35 1.92
N LYS A 42 -27.02 1.11 1.45
CA LYS A 42 -26.84 2.55 1.18
C LYS A 42 -26.65 3.20 2.54
N THR A 43 -25.43 3.15 3.07
CA THR A 43 -25.04 4.01 4.19
C THR A 43 -25.37 5.45 3.80
N VAL A 44 -25.84 6.23 4.76
CA VAL A 44 -26.07 7.66 4.55
C VAL A 44 -24.78 8.24 4.00
N GLN A 45 -24.78 8.64 2.72
CA GLN A 45 -23.61 9.21 2.09
C GLN A 45 -23.37 10.60 2.66
N THR A 46 -22.27 10.73 3.39
CA THR A 46 -21.78 12.02 3.88
C THR A 46 -21.17 12.82 2.74
N GLU A 47 -20.80 14.05 2.97
CA GLU A 47 -20.02 14.86 2.02
C GLU A 47 -18.68 14.20 1.73
N THR A 48 -18.04 13.63 2.75
CA THR A 48 -16.79 12.87 2.66
C THR A 48 -16.95 11.66 1.75
N ASP A 49 -18.00 10.86 1.90
CA ASP A 49 -18.27 9.69 1.03
C ASP A 49 -18.38 10.10 -0.44
N ARG A 50 -19.11 11.21 -0.73
CA ARG A 50 -19.25 11.69 -2.11
C ARG A 50 -17.95 12.19 -2.68
N TRP A 51 -17.17 12.95 -1.88
CA TRP A 51 -15.88 13.47 -2.31
C TRP A 51 -14.91 12.32 -2.64
N LEU A 52 -14.81 11.31 -1.77
CA LEU A 52 -13.98 10.12 -2.01
C LEU A 52 -14.42 9.35 -3.26
N TYR A 53 -15.72 9.21 -3.47
CA TYR A 53 -16.25 8.57 -4.66
C TYR A 53 -15.84 9.31 -5.94
N GLU A 54 -16.00 10.62 -5.97
CA GLU A 54 -15.70 11.45 -7.14
C GLU A 54 -14.21 11.55 -7.44
N ASN A 55 -13.36 11.58 -6.39
CA ASN A 55 -11.93 11.81 -6.53
C ASN A 55 -11.07 10.54 -6.53
N TYR A 56 -11.58 9.41 -6.03
CA TYR A 56 -10.83 8.15 -5.94
C TYR A 56 -11.50 6.97 -6.62
N VAL A 57 -12.80 6.77 -6.39
CA VAL A 57 -13.49 5.62 -7.00
C VAL A 57 -13.66 5.81 -8.51
N VAL A 58 -14.19 6.96 -8.93
CA VAL A 58 -14.46 7.23 -10.35
C VAL A 58 -13.17 7.27 -11.19
N PRO A 59 -12.12 8.03 -10.82
CA PRO A 59 -10.93 8.13 -11.63
C PRO A 59 -10.00 6.92 -11.56
N PHE A 60 -9.87 6.27 -10.39
CA PHE A 60 -8.82 5.28 -10.13
C PHE A 60 -9.34 3.89 -9.75
N ASN A 61 -10.65 3.75 -9.50
CA ASN A 61 -11.26 2.54 -8.93
C ASN A 61 -10.62 2.14 -7.58
N ILE A 62 -10.37 3.15 -6.73
CA ILE A 62 -9.81 2.99 -5.38
C ILE A 62 -10.90 3.27 -4.37
N ASP A 63 -11.16 2.30 -3.49
CA ASP A 63 -12.04 2.43 -2.34
C ASP A 63 -11.24 2.97 -1.14
N VAL A 64 -11.69 4.08 -0.57
CA VAL A 64 -11.06 4.68 0.62
C VAL A 64 -11.99 4.47 1.80
N GLU A 65 -11.61 3.56 2.69
CA GLU A 65 -12.36 3.21 3.89
C GLU A 65 -11.83 4.00 5.08
N TYR A 66 -12.68 4.86 5.64
CA TYR A 66 -12.35 5.69 6.80
C TYR A 66 -13.27 5.40 8.00
N LYS A 67 -14.44 4.78 7.74
CA LYS A 67 -15.35 4.33 8.78
C LYS A 67 -14.81 3.06 9.40
N TRP A 68 -15.00 2.92 10.72
CA TRP A 68 -14.47 1.77 11.43
C TRP A 68 -15.05 0.45 10.94
N ASP A 69 -14.22 -0.39 10.35
CA ASP A 69 -14.51 -1.80 10.10
C ASP A 69 -13.41 -2.67 10.71
N ALA A 70 -13.76 -3.48 11.69
CA ALA A 70 -12.81 -4.35 12.38
C ALA A 70 -12.18 -5.40 11.45
N THR A 71 -12.87 -5.76 10.36
CA THR A 71 -12.36 -6.73 9.38
C THR A 71 -11.27 -6.12 8.54
N ASP A 72 -11.42 -4.86 8.14
CA ASP A 72 -10.45 -4.17 7.30
C ASP A 72 -9.23 -3.70 8.07
N MET A 73 -9.41 -3.28 9.30
CA MET A 73 -8.32 -2.80 10.16
C MET A 73 -7.53 -3.94 10.82
N MET A 74 -8.09 -5.16 10.85
CA MET A 74 -7.49 -6.39 11.39
C MET A 74 -6.60 -6.18 12.62
N PRO A 75 -7.07 -5.47 13.65
CA PRO A 75 -6.29 -5.34 14.85
C PRO A 75 -6.19 -6.72 15.50
N SER A 76 -4.99 -7.15 15.85
CA SER A 76 -4.86 -8.22 16.82
C SER A 76 -5.52 -7.78 18.14
N ILE A 77 -6.00 -8.73 18.96
CA ILE A 77 -6.76 -8.44 20.19
C ILE A 77 -6.01 -7.50 21.16
N ASP A 78 -4.71 -7.44 21.04
CA ASP A 78 -3.80 -6.60 21.83
C ASP A 78 -3.54 -5.21 21.25
N LYS A 79 -4.04 -4.91 20.05
CA LYS A 79 -3.85 -3.62 19.39
C LYS A 79 -5.11 -2.75 19.56
N GLN A 80 -4.91 -1.56 20.08
CA GLN A 80 -5.97 -0.55 20.23
C GLN A 80 -5.75 0.53 19.17
N LEU A 81 -6.52 0.44 18.07
CA LEU A 81 -6.53 1.45 17.03
C LEU A 81 -7.72 2.39 17.24
N VAL A 82 -7.56 3.64 16.85
CA VAL A 82 -8.59 4.69 16.92
C VAL A 82 -9.05 5.03 15.52
N PRO A 83 -10.35 5.20 15.27
CA PRO A 83 -10.85 5.67 13.99
C PRO A 83 -10.23 7.02 13.61
N VAL A 84 -10.14 7.29 12.30
CA VAL A 84 -9.79 8.62 11.81
C VAL A 84 -10.94 9.59 12.08
N ASP A 85 -10.59 10.83 12.41
CA ASP A 85 -11.55 11.93 12.53
C ASP A 85 -12.04 12.33 11.12
N GLU A 86 -13.35 12.25 10.86
CA GLU A 86 -13.91 12.42 9.50
C GLU A 86 -13.50 13.74 8.85
N GLU A 87 -13.35 14.81 9.63
CA GLU A 87 -12.94 16.13 9.15
C GLU A 87 -11.51 16.16 8.57
N LEU A 88 -10.66 15.21 8.95
CA LEU A 88 -9.29 15.07 8.44
C LEU A 88 -9.19 14.24 7.16
N VAL A 89 -10.22 13.49 6.81
CA VAL A 89 -10.17 12.55 5.67
C VAL A 89 -9.94 13.26 4.34
N ILE A 90 -10.73 14.27 4.03
CA ILE A 90 -10.59 15.02 2.76
C ILE A 90 -9.25 15.74 2.67
N PRO A 91 -8.83 16.54 3.67
CA PRO A 91 -7.53 17.21 3.63
C PRO A 91 -6.37 16.22 3.50
N PHE A 92 -6.38 15.13 4.26
CA PHE A 92 -5.34 14.09 4.18
C PHE A 92 -5.28 13.45 2.80
N MET A 93 -6.42 13.01 2.27
CA MET A 93 -6.46 12.36 0.96
C MET A 93 -6.11 13.32 -0.19
N GLN A 94 -6.43 14.62 -0.07
CA GLN A 94 -5.96 15.62 -1.03
C GLN A 94 -4.43 15.67 -1.06
N VAL A 95 -3.79 15.75 0.11
CA VAL A 95 -2.32 15.71 0.19
C VAL A 95 -1.76 14.40 -0.37
N MET A 96 -2.38 13.25 -0.07
CA MET A 96 -1.96 11.96 -0.62
C MET A 96 -2.04 11.92 -2.15
N TYR A 97 -3.06 12.56 -2.73
CA TYR A 97 -3.10 12.72 -4.17
C TYR A 97 -1.90 13.51 -4.68
N ASP A 98 -1.63 14.66 -4.06
CA ASP A 98 -0.60 15.59 -4.51
C ASP A 98 0.83 15.00 -4.39
N VAL A 99 1.15 14.32 -3.27
CA VAL A 99 2.52 13.83 -3.01
C VAL A 99 2.77 12.39 -3.47
N TRP A 100 1.74 11.59 -3.66
CA TRP A 100 1.88 10.17 -4.05
C TRP A 100 1.36 9.91 -5.47
N PHE A 101 0.06 10.14 -5.74
CA PHE A 101 -0.54 9.79 -7.03
C PHE A 101 -0.06 10.69 -8.18
N SER A 102 -0.05 11.99 -7.97
CA SER A 102 0.29 12.99 -9.00
C SER A 102 1.70 12.84 -9.56
N PRO A 103 2.77 12.58 -8.77
CA PRO A 103 4.10 12.30 -9.30
C PRO A 103 4.14 11.09 -10.25
N TYR A 104 3.44 10.01 -9.91
CA TYR A 104 3.37 8.84 -10.79
C TYR A 104 2.50 9.10 -12.03
N GLU A 105 1.43 9.87 -11.92
CA GLU A 105 0.63 10.27 -13.08
C GLU A 105 1.46 11.11 -14.06
N GLN A 106 2.31 12.00 -13.56
CA GLN A 106 3.21 12.83 -14.38
C GLN A 106 4.32 12.03 -15.06
N THR A 107 4.84 11.00 -14.43
CA THR A 107 6.03 10.26 -14.91
C THR A 107 5.68 8.95 -15.61
N ALA A 108 4.60 8.29 -15.24
CA ALA A 108 4.18 6.99 -15.78
C ALA A 108 2.80 7.02 -16.45
N GLY A 109 2.03 8.10 -16.23
CA GLY A 109 0.71 8.27 -16.78
C GLY A 109 -0.43 7.67 -15.94
N LEU A 110 -1.64 8.11 -16.25
CA LEU A 110 -2.86 7.73 -15.52
C LEU A 110 -3.13 6.22 -15.53
N ASP A 111 -2.82 5.54 -16.62
CA ASP A 111 -3.08 4.10 -16.74
C ASP A 111 -2.20 3.29 -15.78
N PHE A 112 -0.95 3.70 -15.57
CA PHE A 112 -0.07 3.12 -14.56
C PHE A 112 -0.69 3.26 -13.15
N VAL A 113 -1.14 4.45 -12.78
CA VAL A 113 -1.79 4.69 -11.48
C VAL A 113 -3.01 3.80 -11.32
N LYS A 114 -3.87 3.71 -12.34
CA LYS A 114 -5.06 2.86 -12.33
C LYS A 114 -4.76 1.37 -12.21
N GLU A 115 -3.68 0.90 -12.78
CA GLU A 115 -3.35 -0.51 -12.81
C GLU A 115 -2.65 -0.97 -11.53
N ILE A 116 -1.68 -0.18 -11.07
CA ILE A 116 -0.70 -0.62 -10.06
C ILE A 116 -1.08 -0.22 -8.64
N THR A 117 -1.73 0.94 -8.43
CA THR A 117 -2.08 1.35 -7.07
C THR A 117 -3.04 0.38 -6.37
N PRO A 118 -2.95 0.26 -5.04
CA PRO A 118 -3.86 -0.59 -4.27
C PRO A 118 -5.32 -0.18 -4.51
N LYS A 119 -6.22 -1.14 -4.56
CA LYS A 119 -7.64 -0.87 -4.83
C LYS A 119 -8.43 -0.55 -3.58
N LYS A 120 -7.82 -0.67 -2.42
CA LYS A 120 -8.38 -0.27 -1.13
C LYS A 120 -7.33 0.44 -0.30
N VAL A 121 -7.69 1.62 0.20
CA VAL A 121 -6.91 2.39 1.18
C VAL A 121 -7.76 2.48 2.45
N VAL A 122 -7.20 2.07 3.58
CA VAL A 122 -7.87 2.12 4.89
C VAL A 122 -7.19 3.15 5.76
N LEU A 123 -7.97 4.11 6.27
CA LEU A 123 -7.48 5.19 7.11
C LEU A 123 -7.71 4.88 8.59
N VAL A 124 -6.65 4.98 9.38
CA VAL A 124 -6.68 4.75 10.83
C VAL A 124 -6.14 5.97 11.55
N GLY A 125 -6.86 6.46 12.56
CA GLY A 125 -6.53 7.70 13.25
C GLY A 125 -5.29 7.62 14.13
N SER A 126 -5.01 6.46 14.74
CA SER A 126 -3.86 6.26 15.63
C SER A 126 -2.72 5.51 14.96
N PRO A 127 -1.47 5.66 15.47
CA PRO A 127 -0.38 4.78 15.10
C PRO A 127 -0.59 3.37 15.66
N GLU A 128 0.10 2.40 15.08
CA GLU A 128 0.32 1.07 15.65
C GLU A 128 1.74 1.00 16.22
N TYR A 129 1.91 0.29 17.32
CA TYR A 129 3.22 0.06 17.91
C TYR A 129 3.61 -1.40 17.73
N GLU A 130 4.72 -1.65 17.07
CA GLU A 130 5.27 -2.98 16.89
C GLU A 130 6.72 -3.00 17.38
N PHE A 131 7.02 -3.90 18.33
CA PHE A 131 8.36 -4.01 18.96
C PHE A 131 8.92 -2.68 19.52
N GLY A 132 8.05 -1.75 19.92
CA GLY A 132 8.43 -0.44 20.44
C GLY A 132 8.71 0.63 19.38
N ALA A 133 8.56 0.32 18.10
CA ALA A 133 8.60 1.26 16.99
C ALA A 133 7.18 1.67 16.57
N ILE A 134 7.06 2.87 16.05
CA ILE A 134 5.80 3.36 15.44
C ILE A 134 5.70 2.78 14.03
N LYS A 135 4.54 2.19 13.74
CA LYS A 135 4.18 1.73 12.40
C LYS A 135 3.12 2.68 11.84
N LEU A 136 3.39 3.25 10.68
CA LEU A 136 2.53 4.22 10.02
C LEU A 136 1.79 3.67 8.80
N GLY A 137 2.16 2.47 8.32
CA GLY A 137 1.49 1.84 7.20
C GLY A 137 1.70 0.34 7.15
N GLN A 138 0.92 -0.30 6.31
CA GLN A 138 1.05 -1.72 5.98
C GLN A 138 0.35 -2.01 4.65
N ALA A 139 1.07 -2.63 3.71
CA ALA A 139 0.45 -3.19 2.51
C ALA A 139 0.09 -4.67 2.72
N GLU A 140 -1.06 -5.07 2.19
CA GLU A 140 -1.54 -6.45 2.22
C GLU A 140 -1.72 -6.97 0.79
N GLY A 141 -0.74 -7.76 0.34
CA GLY A 141 -0.81 -8.49 -0.93
C GLY A 141 -1.01 -7.61 -2.17
N GLY A 142 -0.55 -6.35 -2.15
CA GLY A 142 -0.67 -5.42 -3.26
C GLY A 142 -2.10 -4.92 -3.55
N ARG A 143 -3.07 -5.23 -2.70
CA ARG A 143 -4.49 -4.92 -2.92
C ARG A 143 -5.06 -3.90 -1.95
N LYS A 144 -4.56 -3.89 -0.73
CA LYS A 144 -5.00 -3.02 0.37
C LYS A 144 -3.79 -2.40 1.04
N THR A 145 -3.88 -1.12 1.35
CA THR A 145 -2.89 -0.39 2.15
C THR A 145 -3.59 0.24 3.34
N LEU A 146 -3.06 0.03 4.54
CA LEU A 146 -3.46 0.74 5.75
C LEU A 146 -2.54 1.95 5.91
N LEU A 147 -3.14 3.11 6.17
CA LEU A 147 -2.44 4.33 6.55
C LEU A 147 -2.83 4.65 8.00
N LEU A 148 -1.85 4.58 8.88
CA LEU A 148 -2.01 4.73 10.31
C LEU A 148 -1.62 6.13 10.77
N ASN A 149 -2.10 6.56 11.94
CA ASN A 149 -1.80 7.87 12.54
C ASN A 149 -2.30 9.09 11.75
N VAL A 150 -3.36 8.93 10.97
CA VAL A 150 -3.92 10.04 10.16
C VAL A 150 -4.34 11.23 11.02
N ASN A 151 -4.81 11.00 12.27
CA ASN A 151 -5.16 12.10 13.20
C ASN A 151 -3.93 12.92 13.68
N GLY A 152 -2.72 12.38 13.51
CA GLY A 152 -1.47 13.07 13.83
C GLY A 152 -0.77 13.67 12.60
N PHE A 153 -1.42 13.66 11.42
CA PHE A 153 -0.85 14.22 10.22
C PHE A 153 -0.90 15.75 10.21
N ASP A 154 0.23 16.39 9.94
CA ASP A 154 0.38 17.83 9.81
C ASP A 154 0.99 18.19 8.44
N PRO A 155 0.19 18.65 7.47
CA PRO A 155 0.68 18.99 6.15
C PRO A 155 1.59 20.24 6.12
N SER A 156 1.61 21.05 7.19
CA SER A 156 2.51 22.21 7.30
C SER A 156 3.92 21.84 7.77
N ASP A 157 4.10 20.63 8.34
CA ASP A 157 5.39 20.11 8.78
C ASP A 157 6.01 19.19 7.71
N ALA A 158 7.06 19.68 7.06
CA ALA A 158 7.78 18.92 6.04
C ALA A 158 8.35 17.58 6.55
N ALA A 159 8.73 17.49 7.82
CA ALA A 159 9.23 16.25 8.39
C ALA A 159 8.09 15.23 8.55
N ASN A 160 6.93 15.68 8.98
CA ASN A 160 5.74 14.82 9.12
C ASN A 160 5.23 14.34 7.75
N VAL A 161 5.14 15.22 6.75
CA VAL A 161 4.79 14.84 5.36
C VAL A 161 5.76 13.78 4.82
N LYS A 162 7.07 13.98 5.02
CA LYS A 162 8.09 13.01 4.58
C LYS A 162 8.00 11.67 5.29
N GLU A 163 7.72 11.64 6.59
CA GLU A 163 7.57 10.42 7.37
C GLU A 163 6.39 9.57 6.85
N PHE A 164 5.24 10.20 6.61
CA PHE A 164 4.09 9.52 6.02
C PHE A 164 4.37 9.04 4.60
N LEU A 165 4.94 9.92 3.78
CA LEU A 165 5.21 9.56 2.39
C LEU A 165 6.25 8.46 2.27
N HIS A 166 7.30 8.45 3.13
CA HIS A 166 8.27 7.36 3.17
C HIS A 166 7.58 6.01 3.37
N THR A 167 6.68 5.92 4.34
CA THR A 167 5.93 4.69 4.59
C THR A 167 5.10 4.28 3.37
N ILE A 168 4.39 5.23 2.75
CA ILE A 168 3.55 4.96 1.58
C ILE A 168 4.39 4.49 0.39
N GLU A 169 5.49 5.16 0.10
CA GLU A 169 6.38 4.82 -1.01
C GLU A 169 7.12 3.49 -0.77
N HIS A 170 7.45 3.19 0.48
CA HIS A 170 7.99 1.89 0.88
C HIS A 170 7.01 0.76 0.54
N GLU A 171 5.76 0.86 1.00
CA GLU A 171 4.72 -0.12 0.73
C GLU A 171 4.37 -0.19 -0.77
N PHE A 172 4.37 0.94 -1.46
CA PHE A 172 4.11 0.96 -2.90
C PHE A 172 5.25 0.32 -3.70
N ALA A 173 6.49 0.52 -3.30
CA ALA A 173 7.64 -0.16 -3.89
C ALA A 173 7.57 -1.68 -3.69
N HIS A 174 7.01 -2.17 -2.56
CA HIS A 174 6.70 -3.59 -2.39
C HIS A 174 5.68 -4.08 -3.43
N ILE A 175 4.64 -3.31 -3.72
CA ILE A 175 3.66 -3.66 -4.77
C ILE A 175 4.35 -3.76 -6.13
N LEU A 176 5.22 -2.81 -6.46
CA LEU A 176 5.96 -2.82 -7.72
C LEU A 176 6.79 -4.08 -7.89
N HIS A 177 7.65 -4.40 -6.92
CA HIS A 177 8.55 -5.56 -7.07
C HIS A 177 7.85 -6.91 -6.88
N GLN A 178 6.72 -6.98 -6.19
CA GLN A 178 5.89 -8.19 -6.12
C GLN A 178 5.12 -8.43 -7.43
N THR A 179 4.84 -7.37 -8.19
CA THR A 179 4.24 -7.49 -9.54
C THR A 179 5.26 -7.91 -10.56
N VAL A 180 6.44 -7.27 -10.58
CA VAL A 180 7.57 -7.64 -11.45
C VAL A 180 8.85 -7.61 -10.62
N LEU A 181 9.50 -8.74 -10.47
CA LEU A 181 10.68 -8.89 -9.62
C LEU A 181 11.87 -8.04 -10.14
N PHE A 182 12.60 -7.43 -9.22
CA PHE A 182 13.87 -6.76 -9.53
C PHE A 182 15.02 -7.75 -9.82
N ASP A 183 16.14 -7.24 -10.31
CA ASP A 183 17.32 -8.06 -10.66
C ASP A 183 17.90 -8.75 -9.42
N LYS A 184 18.05 -10.09 -9.51
CA LYS A 184 18.65 -10.95 -8.46
C LYS A 184 20.09 -10.59 -8.11
N ASN A 185 20.77 -9.77 -8.91
CA ASN A 185 22.11 -9.30 -8.58
C ASN A 185 22.08 -8.26 -7.44
N TYR A 186 20.95 -7.61 -7.21
CA TYR A 186 20.77 -6.65 -6.12
C TYR A 186 21.12 -7.25 -4.75
N GLU A 187 20.55 -8.40 -4.43
CA GLU A 187 20.77 -9.08 -3.14
C GLU A 187 22.23 -9.52 -2.93
N LYS A 188 23.00 -9.66 -4.00
CA LYS A 188 24.40 -10.11 -3.94
C LYS A 188 25.35 -8.98 -3.57
N ILE A 189 24.97 -7.72 -3.80
CA ILE A 189 25.84 -6.55 -3.58
C ILE A 189 26.23 -6.45 -2.11
N SER A 190 25.31 -6.63 -1.21
CA SER A 190 25.56 -6.61 0.26
C SER A 190 25.32 -7.99 0.91
N ALA A 191 25.47 -9.07 0.14
CA ALA A 191 25.24 -10.44 0.61
C ALA A 191 26.09 -10.79 1.82
N GLY A 192 25.79 -11.07 2.92
CA GLY A 192 26.56 -11.34 4.14
C GLY A 192 26.52 -10.23 5.16
N ASN A 193 25.96 -9.08 4.81
CA ASN A 193 25.72 -7.97 5.73
C ASN A 193 24.24 -7.83 6.13
N TYR A 194 23.32 -8.62 5.55
CA TYR A 194 21.93 -8.65 6.00
C TYR A 194 21.83 -9.14 7.45
N LEU A 195 21.01 -8.45 8.23
CA LEU A 195 20.82 -8.69 9.66
C LEU A 195 19.31 -8.74 9.98
N PRO A 196 18.63 -9.87 9.69
CA PRO A 196 17.17 -10.00 9.85
C PRO A 196 16.65 -9.74 11.27
N SER A 197 17.51 -9.97 12.27
CA SER A 197 17.24 -9.61 13.65
C SER A 197 18.45 -8.85 14.21
N GLY A 198 18.21 -7.70 14.84
CA GLY A 198 19.28 -6.89 15.44
C GLY A 198 19.65 -5.62 14.67
N TRP A 199 19.08 -5.39 13.50
CA TRP A 199 19.25 -4.15 12.74
C TRP A 199 18.87 -2.91 13.57
N THR A 200 17.93 -3.02 14.51
CA THR A 200 17.53 -1.95 15.43
C THR A 200 18.67 -1.45 16.33
N SER A 201 19.77 -2.18 16.43
CA SER A 201 20.96 -1.79 17.20
C SER A 201 22.06 -1.18 16.33
N VAL A 202 21.84 -1.07 15.02
CA VAL A 202 22.78 -0.51 14.04
C VAL A 202 22.43 0.95 13.82
N SER A 203 23.44 1.82 13.78
CA SER A 203 23.25 3.23 13.41
C SER A 203 23.17 3.41 11.90
N ASP A 204 22.59 4.53 11.44
CA ASP A 204 22.53 4.88 10.02
C ASP A 204 23.90 4.86 9.36
N SER A 205 24.90 5.46 10.00
CA SER A 205 26.27 5.50 9.47
C SER A 205 26.88 4.10 9.34
N GLU A 206 26.66 3.20 10.31
CA GLU A 206 27.14 1.82 10.23
C GLU A 206 26.44 1.05 9.10
N ALA A 207 25.12 1.20 8.97
CA ALA A 207 24.38 0.60 7.87
C ALA A 207 24.88 1.09 6.49
N ARG A 208 25.09 2.41 6.35
CA ARG A 208 25.62 3.04 5.11
C ARG A 208 27.02 2.52 4.74
N GLN A 209 27.90 2.35 5.72
CA GLN A 209 29.23 1.76 5.49
C GLN A 209 29.18 0.30 5.01
N LEU A 210 28.11 -0.42 5.32
CA LEU A 210 27.85 -1.80 4.87
C LEU A 210 27.07 -1.87 3.55
N GLY A 211 26.71 -0.72 2.97
CA GLY A 211 26.00 -0.61 1.71
C GLY A 211 24.47 -0.72 1.83
N PHE A 212 23.91 -0.27 2.94
CA PHE A 212 22.46 -0.13 3.16
C PHE A 212 22.08 1.32 3.42
N ILE A 213 21.00 1.79 2.83
CA ILE A 213 20.59 3.20 2.96
C ILE A 213 20.10 3.53 4.37
N THR A 214 19.45 2.56 5.04
CA THR A 214 18.98 2.61 6.44
C THR A 214 19.34 1.32 7.18
N PRO A 215 19.32 1.30 8.51
CA PRO A 215 19.41 0.06 9.28
C PRO A 215 18.29 -0.93 8.95
N TYR A 216 17.07 -0.44 8.68
CA TYR A 216 15.92 -1.28 8.34
C TYR A 216 16.14 -2.06 7.03
N ALA A 217 16.80 -1.47 6.06
CA ALA A 217 17.21 -2.15 4.82
C ALA A 217 18.02 -3.42 5.06
N MET A 218 18.71 -3.53 6.21
CA MET A 218 19.48 -4.73 6.57
C MET A 218 18.59 -5.93 6.95
N SER A 219 17.32 -5.72 7.23
CA SER A 219 16.40 -6.79 7.68
C SER A 219 16.14 -7.83 6.58
N GLY A 220 16.19 -7.45 5.31
CA GLY A 220 15.98 -8.36 4.19
C GLY A 220 16.23 -7.71 2.84
N LYS A 221 16.39 -8.53 1.82
CA LYS A 221 16.67 -8.05 0.45
C LYS A 221 15.53 -7.25 -0.17
N ASP A 222 14.30 -7.59 0.18
CA ASP A 222 13.12 -6.91 -0.32
C ASP A 222 12.97 -5.56 0.36
N GLU A 223 13.21 -5.49 1.68
CA GLU A 223 13.28 -4.25 2.45
C GLU A 223 14.40 -3.31 1.95
N ASP A 224 15.57 -3.87 1.66
CA ASP A 224 16.70 -3.13 1.12
C ASP A 224 16.37 -2.46 -0.22
N PHE A 225 15.67 -3.16 -1.09
CA PHE A 225 15.27 -2.62 -2.40
C PHE A 225 14.24 -1.51 -2.28
N VAL A 226 13.20 -1.70 -1.47
CA VAL A 226 12.14 -0.69 -1.32
C VAL A 226 12.60 0.53 -0.52
N GLU A 227 13.47 0.35 0.47
CA GLU A 227 14.11 1.44 1.20
C GLU A 227 14.97 2.32 0.28
N MET A 228 15.73 1.73 -0.64
CA MET A 228 16.48 2.51 -1.63
C MET A 228 15.57 3.42 -2.46
N ILE A 229 14.42 2.92 -2.91
CA ILE A 229 13.46 3.69 -3.69
C ILE A 229 12.84 4.79 -2.83
N SER A 230 12.19 4.41 -1.74
CA SER A 230 11.38 5.31 -0.92
C SER A 230 12.21 6.43 -0.26
N MET A 231 13.37 6.09 0.29
CA MET A 231 14.23 7.07 0.94
C MET A 231 14.79 8.11 -0.05
N ILE A 232 15.23 7.67 -1.25
CA ILE A 232 15.73 8.62 -2.26
C ILE A 232 14.57 9.50 -2.78
N MET A 233 13.39 8.94 -3.00
CA MET A 233 12.24 9.73 -3.43
C MET A 233 11.85 10.81 -2.43
N VAL A 234 11.78 10.43 -1.16
CA VAL A 234 11.27 11.30 -0.10
C VAL A 234 12.28 12.32 0.40
N TYR A 235 13.56 11.97 0.44
CA TYR A 235 14.61 12.87 0.91
C TYR A 235 15.38 13.57 -0.21
N GLY A 236 15.29 13.07 -1.44
CA GLY A 236 15.86 13.68 -2.64
C GLY A 236 17.28 13.18 -2.93
N ARG A 237 17.68 13.42 -4.19
CA ARG A 237 18.99 13.04 -4.70
C ARG A 237 20.14 13.73 -3.97
N GLU A 238 20.01 15.02 -3.67
CA GLU A 238 21.04 15.81 -2.96
C GLU A 238 21.31 15.21 -1.58
N TRP A 239 20.28 14.86 -0.80
CA TRP A 239 20.44 14.18 0.48
C TRP A 239 21.16 12.83 0.32
N TYR A 240 20.81 12.06 -0.70
CA TYR A 240 21.47 10.79 -0.97
C TYR A 240 22.96 10.97 -1.27
N GLU A 241 23.31 11.90 -2.16
CA GLU A 241 24.70 12.16 -2.56
C GLU A 241 25.52 12.79 -1.43
N GLU A 242 25.01 13.79 -0.73
CA GLU A 242 25.76 14.59 0.25
C GLU A 242 25.77 13.95 1.66
N THR A 243 24.72 13.24 2.04
CA THR A 243 24.63 12.63 3.37
C THR A 243 24.93 11.14 3.30
N VAL A 244 24.13 10.37 2.54
CA VAL A 244 24.20 8.91 2.57
C VAL A 244 25.54 8.40 2.01
N LEU A 245 25.93 8.84 0.83
CA LEU A 245 27.19 8.40 0.21
C LEU A 245 28.42 8.91 0.98
N THR A 246 28.34 10.10 1.57
CA THR A 246 29.44 10.64 2.40
C THR A 246 29.64 9.81 3.66
N GLU A 247 28.59 9.47 4.39
CA GLU A 247 28.66 8.65 5.61
C GLU A 247 29.01 7.20 5.32
N ALA A 248 28.63 6.69 4.14
CA ALA A 248 28.97 5.35 3.69
C ALA A 248 30.49 5.14 3.48
N GLY A 249 31.22 6.21 3.25
CA GLY A 249 32.63 6.13 2.88
C GLY A 249 32.86 5.43 1.54
N THR A 250 34.11 5.25 1.14
CA THR A 250 34.43 4.75 -0.20
C THR A 250 33.81 3.39 -0.53
N THR A 251 33.86 2.46 0.42
CA THR A 251 33.36 1.08 0.18
C THR A 251 31.84 1.01 0.20
N GLY A 252 31.18 1.57 1.20
CA GLY A 252 29.73 1.58 1.30
C GLY A 252 29.07 2.37 0.15
N ALA A 253 29.65 3.53 -0.19
CA ALA A 253 29.17 4.33 -1.32
C ALA A 253 29.20 3.55 -2.65
N ALA A 254 30.27 2.79 -2.91
CA ALA A 254 30.37 1.97 -4.12
C ALA A 254 29.29 0.86 -4.15
N LEU A 255 28.90 0.29 -3.01
CA LEU A 255 27.82 -0.69 -2.91
C LEU A 255 26.45 -0.03 -3.13
N LEU A 256 26.20 1.10 -2.49
CA LEU A 256 24.98 1.86 -2.63
C LEU A 256 24.76 2.35 -4.07
N GLN A 257 25.78 2.84 -4.74
CA GLN A 257 25.70 3.27 -6.15
C GLN A 257 25.40 2.11 -7.11
N GLN A 258 25.91 0.90 -6.83
CA GLN A 258 25.53 -0.29 -7.61
C GLN A 258 24.05 -0.65 -7.43
N LYS A 259 23.52 -0.55 -6.20
CA LYS A 259 22.11 -0.77 -5.89
C LYS A 259 21.21 0.30 -6.55
N GLU A 260 21.61 1.56 -6.44
CA GLU A 260 20.93 2.69 -7.07
C GLU A 260 20.79 2.47 -8.59
N GLN A 261 21.84 2.03 -9.26
CA GLN A 261 21.77 1.76 -10.70
C GLN A 261 20.75 0.66 -11.04
N ILE A 262 20.65 -0.38 -10.22
CA ILE A 262 19.62 -1.43 -10.42
C ILE A 262 18.22 -0.86 -10.20
N VAL A 263 18.02 0.03 -9.24
CA VAL A 263 16.75 0.72 -9.02
C VAL A 263 16.37 1.57 -10.23
N ILE A 264 17.32 2.38 -10.74
CA ILE A 264 17.12 3.21 -11.94
C ILE A 264 16.72 2.33 -13.13
N ASP A 265 17.48 1.28 -13.38
CA ASP A 265 17.24 0.36 -14.50
C ASP A 265 15.89 -0.37 -14.35
N TYR A 266 15.52 -0.75 -13.13
CA TYR A 266 14.25 -1.39 -12.85
C TYR A 266 13.07 -0.48 -13.12
N LEU A 267 13.07 0.74 -12.59
CA LEU A 267 11.99 1.69 -12.81
C LEU A 267 11.84 2.06 -14.27
N LYS A 268 12.97 2.29 -14.96
CA LYS A 268 12.99 2.65 -16.38
C LYS A 268 12.55 1.51 -17.29
N ASN A 269 13.16 0.33 -17.15
CA ASN A 269 12.95 -0.75 -18.10
C ASN A 269 11.66 -1.53 -17.85
N THR A 270 11.18 -1.57 -16.61
CA THR A 270 9.96 -2.30 -16.24
C THR A 270 8.72 -1.42 -16.31
N TRP A 271 8.82 -0.19 -15.81
CA TRP A 271 7.69 0.71 -15.62
C TRP A 271 7.69 1.93 -16.54
N GLY A 272 8.79 2.17 -17.27
CA GLY A 272 8.95 3.35 -18.12
C GLY A 272 9.14 4.65 -17.34
N ILE A 273 9.54 4.56 -16.06
CA ILE A 273 9.68 5.71 -15.16
C ILE A 273 11.16 6.13 -15.10
N GLU A 274 11.43 7.37 -15.46
CA GLU A 274 12.74 7.98 -15.19
C GLU A 274 12.82 8.35 -13.71
N PHE A 275 13.77 7.75 -12.99
CA PHE A 275 13.94 8.01 -11.57
C PHE A 275 14.48 9.41 -11.29
N TYR A 276 15.48 9.83 -12.06
CA TYR A 276 16.06 11.17 -12.04
C TYR A 276 15.78 11.93 -13.34
N ASP A 277 15.92 13.24 -13.28
CA ASP A 277 15.73 14.10 -14.44
C ASP A 277 16.63 13.70 -15.60
N THR A 278 16.08 13.76 -16.79
CA THR A 278 16.79 13.59 -18.07
C THR A 278 16.70 14.85 -18.91
N ALA A 279 17.37 14.88 -20.08
CA ALA A 279 17.43 16.07 -20.96
C ALA A 279 16.09 16.49 -21.58
N GLY A 280 14.97 16.09 -21.08
CA GLY A 280 13.65 16.49 -21.60
C GLY A 280 12.48 16.12 -20.70
N GLU A 281 12.74 15.37 -19.66
CA GLU A 281 11.69 14.85 -18.77
C GLU A 281 12.13 14.98 -17.31
N LYS A 282 11.20 15.38 -16.44
CA LYS A 282 11.39 15.34 -15.00
C LYS A 282 11.37 13.90 -14.52
N GLY A 283 12.27 13.58 -13.62
CA GLY A 283 12.29 12.30 -12.94
C GLY A 283 11.31 12.24 -11.77
N LEU A 284 10.97 11.02 -11.38
CA LEU A 284 10.03 10.78 -10.28
C LEU A 284 10.49 11.44 -8.97
N VAL A 285 11.79 11.39 -8.65
CA VAL A 285 12.34 12.04 -7.44
C VAL A 285 12.07 13.53 -7.44
N THR A 286 12.30 14.23 -8.56
CA THR A 286 12.03 15.67 -8.67
C THR A 286 10.54 15.98 -8.53
N CYS A 287 9.66 15.21 -9.16
CA CYS A 287 8.21 15.39 -9.05
C CYS A 287 7.73 15.25 -7.58
N VAL A 288 8.23 14.25 -6.86
CA VAL A 288 7.91 14.05 -5.45
C VAL A 288 8.43 15.19 -4.57
N GLN A 289 9.68 15.62 -4.77
CA GLN A 289 10.27 16.71 -3.99
C GLN A 289 9.53 18.05 -4.19
N GLU A 290 9.17 18.37 -5.44
CA GLU A 290 8.36 19.55 -5.74
C GLU A 290 6.96 19.47 -5.11
N ALA A 291 6.32 18.30 -5.15
CA ALA A 291 5.00 18.09 -4.54
C ALA A 291 5.04 18.28 -3.01
N ILE A 292 6.05 17.70 -2.33
CA ILE A 292 6.24 17.90 -0.89
C ILE A 292 6.41 19.40 -0.57
N ALA A 293 7.28 20.08 -1.32
CA ALA A 293 7.56 21.51 -1.10
C ALA A 293 6.28 22.36 -1.30
N GLN A 294 5.48 22.05 -2.33
CA GLN A 294 4.24 22.75 -2.63
C GLN A 294 3.20 22.53 -1.52
N VAL A 295 2.97 21.26 -1.10
CA VAL A 295 2.03 20.95 -0.02
C VAL A 295 2.39 21.68 1.27
N VAL A 296 3.66 21.67 1.65
CA VAL A 296 4.10 22.36 2.88
C VAL A 296 3.89 23.87 2.75
N ALA A 297 4.18 24.48 1.59
CA ALA A 297 3.98 25.90 1.37
C ALA A 297 2.51 26.32 1.40
N ASP A 298 1.62 25.48 0.85
CA ASP A 298 0.18 25.78 0.79
C ASP A 298 -0.51 25.64 2.15
N ASN A 299 0.13 24.99 3.12
CA ASN A 299 -0.42 24.75 4.46
C ASN A 299 0.27 25.56 5.59
N GLN A 300 1.28 26.40 5.28
CA GLN A 300 1.90 27.36 6.21
C GLN A 300 1.12 28.66 6.29
#